data_046fbaf71a4cf59a14bbd99a97cd52c2
#
_entry.id   046fbaf71a4cf59a14bbd99a97cd52c2
#
_cell.length_a   1.000
_cell.length_b   1.000
_cell.length_c   1.000
_cell.angle_alpha   90.00
_cell.angle_beta   90.00
_cell.angle_gamma   90.00
#
_symmetry.space_group_name_H-M   'P 1'
#
loop_
_entity.id
_entity.type
_entity.pdbx_description
1 polymer ?
#
loop_
_entity_poly.entity_id
_entity_poly.type
_entity_poly.pdbx_seq_one_letter_code
_entity_poly.pdbx_strand_id
1 'polypeptide(L)'
;MKSYLYFVTFVAALGSLLFGFETGVINGAISDVAVYFNLTPAWQGFAVSIALIGCVLGAIFVGKPADLYGRRYMLRYMALFFLMSMLMSGLATEFWVFALGRFIGGLAVGGASVVTPTYISEVAPPKMRGRLVATAQLAIVLGILVSFFSNYIIDNLGVGDIKWRWMFLFGVIPSIVFFILLFFIQRSPRWLVKNEMIDEAREALLRVDKEVNPNIMIREIQDSLDSEVAVKFSVLFRKPYFKLVLIGIGVGMFNQMSGINIVNYYSTEIFKSAGLSRETSFYLTVLIGLTNLAFTIVGMSLIDKFGRKFLLYIGGIGMPFFLGLFAWADITGQTNIYIILTSLLGFIALFAISQGTVIWVILSEMFPTDIRAMGSAIGSFSHWFFNVIITFLFPIALSTIGGGYAFLFFCIATILSLVFYKYALIETKGKSLEEIERLVLGTHK
;
A
#
# COMPACT_ATOMS: atom_id res chain seq x y z
N MET A 1 -15.47 -15.30 23.00
CA MET A 1 -14.30 -16.05 22.52
C MET A 1 -13.61 -15.38 21.33
N LYS A 2 -14.33 -14.96 20.30
CA LYS A 2 -13.72 -14.27 19.14
C LYS A 2 -13.27 -12.81 19.40
N SER A 3 -13.66 -12.23 20.53
CA SER A 3 -13.41 -10.83 20.88
C SER A 3 -11.91 -10.48 20.93
N TYR A 4 -11.07 -11.33 21.54
CA TYR A 4 -9.63 -11.07 21.63
C TYR A 4 -8.93 -11.16 20.25
N LEU A 5 -9.32 -12.13 19.41
CA LEU A 5 -8.82 -12.22 18.03
C LEU A 5 -9.13 -10.95 17.23
N TYR A 6 -10.37 -10.45 17.31
CA TYR A 6 -10.75 -9.21 16.63
C TYR A 6 -10.00 -7.99 17.20
N PHE A 7 -9.79 -7.95 18.53
CA PHE A 7 -8.99 -6.91 19.16
C PHE A 7 -7.54 -6.92 18.65
N VAL A 8 -6.88 -8.07 18.64
CA VAL A 8 -5.50 -8.22 18.13
C VAL A 8 -5.40 -7.83 16.66
N THR A 9 -6.37 -8.25 15.85
CA THR A 9 -6.44 -7.89 14.43
C THR A 9 -6.66 -6.38 14.24
N PHE A 10 -7.54 -5.77 15.02
CA PHE A 10 -7.79 -4.33 15.00
C PHE A 10 -6.51 -3.55 15.35
N VAL A 11 -5.84 -3.93 16.44
CA VAL A 11 -4.59 -3.27 16.86
C VAL A 11 -3.52 -3.40 15.76
N ALA A 12 -3.33 -4.57 15.19
CA ALA A 12 -2.38 -4.74 14.09
C ALA A 12 -2.77 -3.90 12.86
N ALA A 13 -4.06 -3.85 12.53
CA ALA A 13 -4.57 -3.08 11.39
C ALA A 13 -4.38 -1.55 11.55
N LEU A 14 -4.22 -1.03 12.78
CA LEU A 14 -3.85 0.38 13.00
C LEU A 14 -2.50 0.74 12.36
N GLY A 15 -1.55 -0.21 12.29
CA GLY A 15 -0.32 -0.01 11.53
C GLY A 15 -0.56 0.20 10.03
N SER A 16 -1.52 -0.53 9.46
CA SER A 16 -1.95 -0.34 8.07
C SER A 16 -2.76 0.96 7.88
N LEU A 17 -3.56 1.36 8.88
CA LEU A 17 -4.27 2.64 8.85
C LEU A 17 -3.27 3.81 8.86
N LEU A 18 -2.25 3.76 9.70
CA LEU A 18 -1.18 4.75 9.73
C LEU A 18 -0.37 4.80 8.43
N PHE A 19 -0.14 3.64 7.79
CA PHE A 19 0.39 3.60 6.43
C PHE A 19 -0.47 4.45 5.48
N GLY A 20 -1.78 4.21 5.46
CA GLY A 20 -2.70 4.97 4.60
C GLY A 20 -2.72 6.46 4.94
N PHE A 21 -2.70 6.80 6.23
CA PHE A 21 -2.66 8.18 6.70
C PHE A 21 -1.39 8.90 6.26
N GLU A 22 -0.21 8.30 6.45
CA GLU A 22 1.11 8.83 6.03
C GLU A 22 1.15 9.07 4.51
N THR A 23 0.51 8.18 3.75
CA THR A 23 0.38 8.29 2.29
C THR A 23 -0.51 9.47 1.89
N GLY A 24 -1.65 9.65 2.55
CA GLY A 24 -2.64 10.64 2.13
C GLY A 24 -2.41 12.05 2.70
N VAL A 25 -1.78 12.19 3.87
CA VAL A 25 -1.62 13.48 4.54
C VAL A 25 -0.86 14.50 3.71
N ILE A 26 0.13 14.06 2.94
CA ILE A 26 0.94 14.92 2.08
C ILE A 26 0.12 15.64 1.00
N ASN A 27 -0.97 15.03 0.55
CA ASN A 27 -1.84 15.59 -0.49
C ASN A 27 -2.36 17.00 -0.14
N GLY A 28 -2.85 17.18 1.07
CA GLY A 28 -3.34 18.49 1.52
C GLY A 28 -2.21 19.47 1.89
N ALA A 29 -1.06 18.93 2.31
CA ALA A 29 0.01 19.72 2.88
C ALA A 29 1.03 20.24 1.83
N ILE A 30 1.22 19.53 0.71
CA ILE A 30 2.37 19.73 -0.17
C ILE A 30 2.44 21.13 -0.79
N SER A 31 1.30 21.75 -1.14
CA SER A 31 1.29 23.12 -1.63
C SER A 31 1.86 24.11 -0.61
N ASP A 32 1.37 24.00 0.63
CA ASP A 32 1.75 24.94 1.70
C ASP A 32 3.21 24.69 2.13
N VAL A 33 3.65 23.43 2.15
CA VAL A 33 5.06 23.03 2.36
C VAL A 33 5.96 23.62 1.28
N ALA A 34 5.53 23.55 0.01
CA ALA A 34 6.29 24.09 -1.10
C ALA A 34 6.44 25.64 -0.99
N VAL A 35 5.39 26.33 -0.60
CA VAL A 35 5.43 27.78 -0.36
C VAL A 35 6.31 28.11 0.84
N TYR A 36 6.13 27.40 1.97
CA TYR A 36 6.86 27.68 3.22
C TYR A 36 8.37 27.51 3.08
N PHE A 37 8.83 26.46 2.38
CA PHE A 37 10.26 26.19 2.16
C PHE A 37 10.79 26.72 0.82
N ASN A 38 9.96 27.42 0.05
CA ASN A 38 10.30 27.97 -1.28
C ASN A 38 10.85 26.90 -2.24
N LEU A 39 10.11 25.79 -2.36
CA LEU A 39 10.53 24.62 -3.13
C LEU A 39 10.28 24.80 -4.63
N THR A 40 11.27 24.44 -5.44
CA THR A 40 11.05 24.23 -6.87
C THR A 40 10.23 22.94 -7.12
N PRO A 41 9.64 22.75 -8.32
CA PRO A 41 8.91 21.51 -8.64
C PRO A 41 9.72 20.23 -8.38
N ALA A 42 11.04 20.25 -8.64
CA ALA A 42 11.90 19.11 -8.35
C ALA A 42 12.05 18.84 -6.84
N TRP A 43 12.20 19.88 -6.03
CA TRP A 43 12.25 19.74 -4.56
C TRP A 43 10.88 19.35 -3.98
N GLN A 44 9.79 19.79 -4.59
CA GLN A 44 8.44 19.33 -4.22
C GLN A 44 8.27 17.83 -4.50
N GLY A 45 8.71 17.36 -5.67
CA GLY A 45 8.73 15.92 -6.00
C GLY A 45 9.61 15.13 -5.03
N PHE A 46 10.78 15.67 -4.65
CA PHE A 46 11.65 15.04 -3.64
C PHE A 46 10.98 14.96 -2.27
N ALA A 47 10.33 16.04 -1.81
CA ALA A 47 9.63 16.08 -0.52
C ALA A 47 8.56 14.98 -0.37
N VAL A 48 7.88 14.63 -1.48
CA VAL A 48 6.91 13.53 -1.48
C VAL A 48 7.60 12.17 -1.64
N SER A 49 8.54 12.05 -2.58
CA SER A 49 9.17 10.77 -2.93
C SER A 49 10.17 10.26 -1.90
N ILE A 50 10.72 11.11 -1.04
CA ILE A 50 11.67 10.69 0.02
C ILE A 50 11.03 9.69 1.01
N ALA A 51 9.74 9.82 1.29
CA ALA A 51 8.99 8.84 2.09
C ALA A 51 8.96 7.47 1.38
N LEU A 52 8.80 7.46 0.05
CA LEU A 52 8.77 6.21 -0.72
C LEU A 52 10.13 5.51 -0.75
N ILE A 53 11.23 6.27 -0.76
CA ILE A 53 12.58 5.72 -0.57
C ILE A 53 12.66 5.04 0.80
N GLY A 54 12.15 5.69 1.85
CA GLY A 54 12.01 5.09 3.17
C GLY A 54 11.19 3.80 3.13
N CYS A 55 10.06 3.75 2.39
CA CYS A 55 9.22 2.56 2.24
C CYS A 55 9.99 1.38 1.63
N VAL A 56 10.77 1.63 0.57
CA VAL A 56 11.62 0.60 -0.04
C VAL A 56 12.56 0.00 1.00
N LEU A 57 13.30 0.85 1.71
CA LEU A 57 14.28 0.41 2.70
C LEU A 57 13.61 -0.26 3.91
N GLY A 58 12.52 0.30 4.40
CA GLY A 58 11.74 -0.28 5.50
C GLY A 58 11.24 -1.68 5.18
N ALA A 59 10.70 -1.91 3.97
CA ALA A 59 10.23 -3.21 3.54
C ALA A 59 11.36 -4.24 3.37
N ILE A 60 12.51 -3.82 2.85
CA ILE A 60 13.68 -4.71 2.65
C ILE A 60 14.29 -5.12 4.00
N PHE A 61 14.50 -4.16 4.88
CA PHE A 61 15.30 -4.40 6.08
C PHE A 61 14.50 -4.90 7.28
N VAL A 62 13.16 -4.81 7.29
CA VAL A 62 12.33 -5.21 8.44
C VAL A 62 12.31 -6.72 8.69
N GLY A 63 12.51 -7.55 7.66
CA GLY A 63 12.33 -9.01 7.74
C GLY A 63 13.22 -9.66 8.79
N LYS A 64 14.53 -9.45 8.71
CA LYS A 64 15.49 -10.03 9.68
C LYS A 64 15.22 -9.59 11.12
N PRO A 65 15.07 -8.29 11.46
CA PRO A 65 14.69 -7.87 12.80
C PRO A 65 13.34 -8.45 13.26
N ALA A 66 12.36 -8.58 12.38
CA ALA A 66 11.07 -9.19 12.71
C ALA A 66 11.19 -10.68 13.07
N ASP A 67 12.13 -11.39 12.45
CA ASP A 67 12.44 -12.78 12.80
C ASP A 67 13.23 -12.91 14.11
N LEU A 68 14.16 -11.98 14.39
CA LEU A 68 14.98 -11.99 15.59
C LEU A 68 14.21 -11.53 16.84
N TYR A 69 13.56 -10.37 16.76
CA TYR A 69 12.92 -9.72 17.91
C TYR A 69 11.42 -10.01 18.03
N GLY A 70 10.81 -10.54 16.96
CA GLY A 70 9.37 -10.83 16.88
C GLY A 70 8.53 -9.67 16.33
N ARG A 71 7.41 -10.04 15.72
CA ARG A 71 6.52 -9.14 14.98
C ARG A 71 5.96 -8.02 15.86
N ARG A 72 5.57 -8.33 17.10
CA ARG A 72 5.02 -7.34 18.04
C ARG A 72 6.03 -6.24 18.39
N TYR A 73 7.30 -6.58 18.61
CA TYR A 73 8.33 -5.57 18.86
C TYR A 73 8.58 -4.71 17.63
N MET A 74 8.62 -5.30 16.45
CA MET A 74 8.78 -4.52 15.21
C MET A 74 7.60 -3.56 14.98
N LEU A 75 6.36 -3.97 15.26
CA LEU A 75 5.22 -3.06 15.19
C LEU A 75 5.35 -1.89 16.17
N ARG A 76 5.93 -2.09 17.38
CA ARG A 76 6.21 -0.97 18.32
C ARG A 76 7.24 0.00 17.76
N TYR A 77 8.31 -0.49 17.13
CA TYR A 77 9.27 0.38 16.46
C TYR A 77 8.63 1.15 15.29
N MET A 78 7.76 0.49 14.51
CA MET A 78 7.02 1.18 13.44
C MET A 78 6.10 2.27 14.03
N ALA A 79 5.42 2.00 15.13
CA ALA A 79 4.58 2.99 15.81
C ALA A 79 5.39 4.20 16.30
N LEU A 80 6.59 3.99 16.84
CA LEU A 80 7.51 5.07 17.21
C LEU A 80 7.99 5.85 15.96
N PHE A 81 8.30 5.18 14.87
CA PHE A 81 8.71 5.84 13.63
C PHE A 81 7.57 6.67 13.03
N PHE A 82 6.32 6.18 13.04
CA PHE A 82 5.16 6.98 12.67
C PHE A 82 5.04 8.23 13.55
N LEU A 83 5.15 8.07 14.87
CA LEU A 83 5.09 9.19 15.81
C LEU A 83 6.20 10.22 15.54
N MET A 84 7.43 9.76 15.36
CA MET A 84 8.58 10.62 15.03
C MET A 84 8.38 11.35 13.70
N SER A 85 7.89 10.65 12.68
CA SER A 85 7.58 11.23 11.38
C SER A 85 6.59 12.39 11.49
N MET A 86 5.46 12.14 12.17
CA MET A 86 4.41 13.15 12.35
C MET A 86 4.89 14.37 13.12
N LEU A 87 5.64 14.16 14.20
CA LEU A 87 6.21 15.25 14.99
C LEU A 87 7.27 16.03 14.20
N MET A 88 8.22 15.34 13.58
CA MET A 88 9.28 16.00 12.82
C MET A 88 8.72 16.75 11.62
N SER A 89 7.81 16.15 10.86
CA SER A 89 7.20 16.81 9.71
C SER A 89 6.32 18.00 10.13
N GLY A 90 5.50 17.85 11.17
CA GLY A 90 4.60 18.91 11.63
C GLY A 90 5.32 20.07 12.33
N LEU A 91 6.44 19.83 12.99
CA LEU A 91 7.20 20.85 13.73
C LEU A 91 8.42 21.36 12.96
N ALA A 92 8.67 20.90 11.74
CA ALA A 92 9.84 21.27 10.95
C ALA A 92 9.92 22.79 10.70
N THR A 93 11.03 23.39 11.02
CA THR A 93 11.38 24.79 10.68
C THR A 93 12.29 24.85 9.47
N GLU A 94 12.96 23.73 9.14
CA GLU A 94 13.86 23.59 8.01
C GLU A 94 13.46 22.41 7.14
N PHE A 95 13.69 22.54 5.82
CA PHE A 95 13.32 21.51 4.84
C PHE A 95 13.92 20.14 5.13
N TRP A 96 15.19 20.07 5.57
CA TRP A 96 15.83 18.78 5.84
C TRP A 96 15.25 18.04 7.04
N VAL A 97 14.75 18.76 8.05
CA VAL A 97 14.02 18.14 9.18
C VAL A 97 12.70 17.57 8.69
N PHE A 98 11.97 18.29 7.83
CA PHE A 98 10.77 17.81 7.19
C PHE A 98 11.05 16.55 6.36
N ALA A 99 12.05 16.59 5.48
CA ALA A 99 12.44 15.49 4.62
C ALA A 99 12.86 14.23 5.43
N LEU A 100 13.63 14.42 6.51
CA LEU A 100 14.02 13.33 7.41
C LEU A 100 12.80 12.74 8.12
N GLY A 101 11.87 13.56 8.58
CA GLY A 101 10.59 13.11 9.13
C GLY A 101 9.83 12.24 8.14
N ARG A 102 9.69 12.69 6.88
CA ARG A 102 9.06 11.93 5.80
C ARG A 102 9.79 10.61 5.51
N PHE A 103 11.12 10.60 5.50
CA PHE A 103 11.91 9.39 5.31
C PHE A 103 11.66 8.36 6.43
N ILE A 104 11.65 8.81 7.70
CA ILE A 104 11.36 7.95 8.86
C ILE A 104 9.93 7.39 8.78
N GLY A 105 8.96 8.22 8.38
CA GLY A 105 7.59 7.77 8.10
C GLY A 105 7.54 6.69 7.04
N GLY A 106 8.31 6.86 5.98
CA GLY A 106 8.49 5.86 4.94
C GLY A 106 9.04 4.53 5.48
N LEU A 107 10.08 4.56 6.32
CA LEU A 107 10.59 3.34 6.99
C LEU A 107 9.47 2.64 7.78
N ALA A 108 8.62 3.41 8.48
CA ALA A 108 7.49 2.86 9.22
C ALA A 108 6.45 2.23 8.28
N VAL A 109 6.09 2.91 7.19
CA VAL A 109 5.17 2.42 6.15
C VAL A 109 5.68 1.10 5.56
N GLY A 110 6.94 1.08 5.09
CA GLY A 110 7.55 -0.10 4.51
C GLY A 110 7.61 -1.27 5.50
N GLY A 111 8.03 -1.01 6.73
CA GLY A 111 8.06 -2.01 7.78
C GLY A 111 6.67 -2.55 8.13
N ALA A 112 5.69 -1.67 8.32
CA ALA A 112 4.33 -2.06 8.66
C ALA A 112 3.65 -2.84 7.53
N SER A 113 3.93 -2.51 6.26
CA SER A 113 3.37 -3.21 5.09
C SER A 113 3.73 -4.70 5.05
N VAL A 114 4.87 -5.08 5.62
CA VAL A 114 5.34 -6.46 5.72
C VAL A 114 4.91 -7.10 7.04
N VAL A 115 5.15 -6.41 8.17
CA VAL A 115 4.99 -7.01 9.51
C VAL A 115 3.52 -7.15 9.90
N THR A 116 2.65 -6.20 9.53
CA THR A 116 1.22 -6.23 9.90
C THR A 116 0.49 -7.46 9.32
N PRO A 117 0.49 -7.70 7.99
CA PRO A 117 -0.21 -8.86 7.44
C PRO A 117 0.44 -10.17 7.89
N THR A 118 1.75 -10.22 8.07
CA THR A 118 2.45 -11.38 8.61
C THR A 118 1.98 -11.69 10.03
N TYR A 119 1.96 -10.70 10.93
CA TYR A 119 1.49 -10.89 12.30
C TYR A 119 0.03 -11.35 12.35
N ILE A 120 -0.86 -10.72 11.58
CA ILE A 120 -2.27 -11.13 11.49
C ILE A 120 -2.38 -12.59 11.01
N SER A 121 -1.62 -12.98 9.99
CA SER A 121 -1.64 -14.35 9.44
C SER A 121 -1.15 -15.42 10.42
N GLU A 122 -0.18 -15.07 11.28
CA GLU A 122 0.41 -15.96 12.29
C GLU A 122 -0.49 -16.14 13.52
N VAL A 123 -1.31 -15.13 13.84
CA VAL A 123 -2.25 -15.18 14.98
C VAL A 123 -3.61 -15.73 14.58
N ALA A 124 -4.01 -15.55 13.31
CA ALA A 124 -5.33 -15.92 12.83
C ALA A 124 -5.51 -17.44 12.66
N PRO A 125 -6.65 -18.02 13.13
CA PRO A 125 -7.01 -19.39 12.81
C PRO A 125 -7.08 -19.61 11.29
N PRO A 126 -6.70 -20.82 10.77
CA PRO A 126 -6.64 -21.09 9.34
C PRO A 126 -7.91 -20.71 8.56
N LYS A 127 -9.10 -21.02 9.14
CA LYS A 127 -10.41 -20.75 8.52
C LYS A 127 -10.73 -19.25 8.35
N MET A 128 -10.09 -18.36 9.12
CA MET A 128 -10.35 -16.91 9.09
C MET A 128 -9.16 -16.09 8.58
N ARG A 129 -8.01 -16.72 8.36
CA ARG A 129 -6.73 -16.07 8.04
C ARG A 129 -6.85 -15.09 6.88
N GLY A 130 -7.34 -15.54 5.73
CA GLY A 130 -7.47 -14.70 4.53
C GLY A 130 -8.37 -13.47 4.79
N ARG A 131 -9.51 -13.66 5.46
CA ARG A 131 -10.44 -12.57 5.78
C ARG A 131 -9.81 -11.54 6.74
N LEU A 132 -9.07 -12.01 7.75
CA LEU A 132 -8.44 -11.11 8.72
C LEU A 132 -7.24 -10.37 8.12
N VAL A 133 -6.43 -11.03 7.28
CA VAL A 133 -5.35 -10.35 6.54
C VAL A 133 -5.90 -9.29 5.60
N ALA A 134 -7.04 -9.53 4.96
CA ALA A 134 -7.68 -8.55 4.08
C ALA A 134 -8.11 -7.26 4.82
N THR A 135 -8.31 -7.30 6.15
CA THR A 135 -8.59 -6.09 6.95
C THR A 135 -7.43 -5.09 6.91
N ALA A 136 -6.18 -5.56 6.71
CA ALA A 136 -5.03 -4.66 6.57
C ALA A 136 -5.17 -3.78 5.32
N GLN A 137 -5.60 -4.33 4.19
CA GLN A 137 -5.84 -3.54 2.97
C GLN A 137 -6.95 -2.51 3.15
N LEU A 138 -8.06 -2.91 3.78
CA LEU A 138 -9.15 -1.97 4.09
C LEU A 138 -8.68 -0.85 5.03
N ALA A 139 -7.84 -1.17 6.02
CA ALA A 139 -7.29 -0.19 6.94
C ALA A 139 -6.38 0.83 6.23
N ILE A 140 -5.60 0.42 5.21
CA ILE A 140 -4.80 1.35 4.39
C ILE A 140 -5.73 2.36 3.70
N VAL A 141 -6.75 1.88 2.99
CA VAL A 141 -7.66 2.75 2.24
C VAL A 141 -8.47 3.65 3.18
N LEU A 142 -8.88 3.13 4.34
CA LEU A 142 -9.52 3.93 5.39
C LEU A 142 -8.57 5.01 5.92
N GLY A 143 -7.29 4.70 6.11
CA GLY A 143 -6.26 5.66 6.53
C GLY A 143 -6.07 6.80 5.54
N ILE A 144 -6.08 6.50 4.23
CA ILE A 144 -6.05 7.52 3.17
C ILE A 144 -7.30 8.43 3.28
N LEU A 145 -8.49 7.86 3.43
CA LEU A 145 -9.72 8.63 3.58
C LEU A 145 -9.68 9.51 4.84
N VAL A 146 -9.24 8.97 5.98
CA VAL A 146 -9.11 9.72 7.24
C VAL A 146 -8.14 10.88 7.08
N SER A 147 -7.02 10.70 6.36
CA SER A 147 -6.07 11.78 6.10
C SER A 147 -6.68 12.87 5.20
N PHE A 148 -7.39 12.51 4.14
CA PHE A 148 -8.06 13.48 3.28
C PHE A 148 -9.13 14.26 4.04
N PHE A 149 -9.92 13.57 4.87
CA PHE A 149 -10.95 14.18 5.67
C PHE A 149 -10.38 15.10 6.76
N SER A 150 -9.32 14.69 7.46
CA SER A 150 -8.64 15.54 8.44
C SER A 150 -8.00 16.76 7.79
N ASN A 151 -7.39 16.62 6.62
CA ASN A 151 -6.85 17.73 5.84
C ASN A 151 -7.94 18.76 5.46
N TYR A 152 -9.10 18.28 5.00
CA TYR A 152 -10.26 19.12 4.69
C TYR A 152 -10.75 19.90 5.91
N ILE A 153 -10.91 19.22 7.06
CA ILE A 153 -11.32 19.87 8.31
C ILE A 153 -10.30 20.94 8.71
N ILE A 154 -9.01 20.59 8.74
CA ILE A 154 -7.94 21.50 9.19
C ILE A 154 -7.82 22.71 8.24
N ASP A 155 -8.01 22.51 6.95
CA ASP A 155 -7.99 23.61 5.99
C ASP A 155 -9.09 24.65 6.27
N ASN A 156 -10.25 24.21 6.78
CA ASN A 156 -11.40 25.05 7.11
C ASN A 156 -11.39 25.63 8.54
N LEU A 157 -10.46 25.21 9.43
CA LEU A 157 -10.38 25.71 10.80
C LEU A 157 -9.81 27.13 10.94
N GLY A 158 -9.35 27.76 9.85
CA GLY A 158 -8.85 29.13 9.87
C GLY A 158 -7.54 29.35 10.64
N VAL A 159 -6.72 28.29 10.79
CA VAL A 159 -5.43 28.32 11.53
C VAL A 159 -4.28 29.00 10.76
N GLY A 160 -4.58 29.75 9.71
CA GLY A 160 -3.61 30.52 8.92
C GLY A 160 -2.63 29.65 8.13
N ASP A 161 -1.42 30.18 7.88
CA ASP A 161 -0.42 29.57 7.01
C ASP A 161 0.27 28.31 7.60
N ILE A 162 0.01 28.01 8.87
CA ILE A 162 0.58 26.85 9.55
C ILE A 162 -0.31 25.60 9.48
N LYS A 163 -1.40 25.62 8.71
CA LYS A 163 -2.37 24.51 8.64
C LYS A 163 -1.74 23.19 8.20
N TRP A 164 -0.78 23.20 7.29
CA TRP A 164 -0.06 22.00 6.89
C TRP A 164 0.65 21.29 8.07
N ARG A 165 1.09 22.04 9.09
CA ARG A 165 1.68 21.49 10.32
C ARG A 165 0.66 20.68 11.10
N TRP A 166 -0.55 21.20 11.26
CA TRP A 166 -1.65 20.54 11.95
C TRP A 166 -2.13 19.29 11.21
N MET A 167 -2.05 19.26 9.86
CA MET A 167 -2.36 18.06 9.08
C MET A 167 -1.44 16.90 9.47
N PHE A 168 -0.14 17.13 9.61
CA PHE A 168 0.80 16.10 10.11
C PHE A 168 0.59 15.81 11.60
N LEU A 169 0.47 16.82 12.44
CA LEU A 169 0.31 16.65 13.89
C LEU A 169 -0.96 15.89 14.27
N PHE A 170 -1.99 15.92 13.45
CA PHE A 170 -3.17 15.09 13.65
C PHE A 170 -2.82 13.59 13.68
N GLY A 171 -1.87 13.15 12.89
CA GLY A 171 -1.37 11.77 12.85
C GLY A 171 -0.64 11.32 14.14
N VAL A 172 -0.26 12.25 15.02
CA VAL A 172 0.33 11.94 16.33
C VAL A 172 -0.66 11.15 17.21
N ILE A 173 -1.95 11.51 17.16
CA ILE A 173 -2.99 10.86 17.97
C ILE A 173 -3.09 9.36 17.65
N PRO A 174 -3.38 8.94 16.41
CA PRO A 174 -3.47 7.51 16.10
C PRO A 174 -2.13 6.79 16.25
N SER A 175 -0.98 7.47 16.10
CA SER A 175 0.34 6.87 16.34
C SER A 175 0.56 6.51 17.81
N ILE A 176 0.18 7.40 18.73
CA ILE A 176 0.24 7.14 20.19
C ILE A 176 -0.74 6.01 20.57
N VAL A 177 -1.97 6.06 20.05
CA VAL A 177 -2.97 5.01 20.31
C VAL A 177 -2.45 3.65 19.84
N PHE A 178 -1.89 3.58 18.64
CA PHE A 178 -1.29 2.35 18.12
C PHE A 178 -0.15 1.86 19.02
N PHE A 179 0.79 2.74 19.38
CA PHE A 179 1.92 2.39 20.25
C PHE A 179 1.45 1.81 21.60
N ILE A 180 0.47 2.47 22.25
CA ILE A 180 -0.07 2.02 23.54
C ILE A 180 -0.77 0.66 23.40
N LEU A 181 -1.63 0.50 22.39
CA LEU A 181 -2.41 -0.73 22.21
C LEU A 181 -1.52 -1.95 21.90
N LEU A 182 -0.33 -1.75 21.32
CA LEU A 182 0.63 -2.82 21.07
C LEU A 182 1.20 -3.46 22.35
N PHE A 183 1.01 -2.87 23.51
CA PHE A 183 1.38 -3.51 24.78
C PHE A 183 0.36 -4.54 25.25
N PHE A 184 -0.88 -4.47 24.78
CA PHE A 184 -1.98 -5.35 25.17
C PHE A 184 -2.18 -6.54 24.25
N ILE A 185 -1.46 -6.64 23.14
CA ILE A 185 -1.49 -7.80 22.24
C ILE A 185 -0.34 -8.77 22.59
N GLN A 186 -0.53 -10.03 22.23
CA GLN A 186 0.44 -11.09 22.45
C GLN A 186 1.54 -11.17 21.38
N ARG A 187 2.61 -11.92 21.66
CA ARG A 187 3.59 -12.32 20.64
C ARG A 187 2.96 -13.32 19.64
N SER A 188 3.54 -13.42 18.45
CA SER A 188 3.10 -14.42 17.46
C SER A 188 3.36 -15.84 17.96
N PRO A 189 2.38 -16.75 17.91
CA PRO A 189 2.59 -18.16 18.24
C PRO A 189 3.70 -18.81 17.40
N ARG A 190 3.77 -18.53 16.11
CA ARG A 190 4.81 -19.05 15.20
C ARG A 190 6.22 -18.58 15.63
N TRP A 191 6.35 -17.31 15.99
CA TRP A 191 7.63 -16.77 16.49
C TRP A 191 8.03 -17.38 17.81
N LEU A 192 7.08 -17.60 18.72
CA LEU A 192 7.33 -18.23 20.03
C LEU A 192 7.82 -19.68 19.87
N VAL A 193 7.19 -20.45 19.00
CA VAL A 193 7.62 -21.84 18.68
C VAL A 193 9.01 -21.85 18.06
N LYS A 194 9.30 -20.94 17.11
CA LYS A 194 10.62 -20.82 16.47
C LYS A 194 11.74 -20.53 17.47
N ASN A 195 11.43 -19.84 18.58
CA ASN A 195 12.37 -19.51 19.63
C ASN A 195 12.25 -20.43 20.86
N GLU A 196 11.65 -21.62 20.72
CA GLU A 196 11.51 -22.66 21.74
C GLU A 196 10.72 -22.24 23.01
N MET A 197 9.96 -21.12 22.92
CA MET A 197 9.11 -20.62 24.01
C MET A 197 7.73 -21.31 23.99
N ILE A 198 7.72 -22.63 24.18
CA ILE A 198 6.55 -23.49 23.94
C ILE A 198 5.39 -23.16 24.89
N ASP A 199 5.65 -22.86 26.16
CA ASP A 199 4.60 -22.55 27.13
C ASP A 199 3.90 -21.22 26.81
N GLU A 200 4.67 -20.17 26.43
CA GLU A 200 4.09 -18.91 25.95
C GLU A 200 3.30 -19.10 24.64
N ALA A 201 3.79 -19.98 23.75
CA ALA A 201 3.07 -20.29 22.49
C ALA A 201 1.71 -20.96 22.78
N ARG A 202 1.68 -21.89 23.76
CA ARG A 202 0.46 -22.54 24.20
C ARG A 202 -0.54 -21.54 24.76
N GLU A 203 -0.11 -20.64 25.64
CA GLU A 203 -0.97 -19.59 26.16
C GLU A 203 -1.49 -18.66 25.05
N ALA A 204 -0.61 -18.28 24.12
CA ALA A 204 -1.00 -17.40 23.01
C ALA A 204 -2.05 -18.04 22.11
N LEU A 205 -1.96 -19.34 21.79
CA LEU A 205 -2.96 -20.08 21.02
C LEU A 205 -4.30 -20.15 21.76
N LEU A 206 -4.29 -20.48 23.05
CA LEU A 206 -5.50 -20.60 23.86
C LEU A 206 -6.21 -19.25 24.11
N ARG A 207 -5.48 -18.13 24.11
CA ARG A 207 -6.08 -16.79 24.20
C ARG A 207 -6.88 -16.44 22.95
N VAL A 208 -6.45 -16.91 21.78
CA VAL A 208 -7.14 -16.68 20.49
C VAL A 208 -8.30 -17.62 20.29
N ASP A 209 -8.10 -18.92 20.56
CA ASP A 209 -9.11 -19.94 20.42
C ASP A 209 -8.98 -20.97 21.55
N LYS A 210 -9.97 -20.97 22.46
CA LYS A 210 -10.00 -21.89 23.61
C LYS A 210 -10.31 -23.33 23.23
N GLU A 211 -10.85 -23.57 22.03
CA GLU A 211 -11.23 -24.90 21.55
C GLU A 211 -10.09 -25.59 20.78
N VAL A 212 -9.04 -24.86 20.44
CA VAL A 212 -7.90 -25.41 19.72
C VAL A 212 -7.08 -26.35 20.62
N ASN A 213 -6.58 -27.45 20.03
CA ASN A 213 -5.56 -28.25 20.70
C ASN A 213 -4.18 -27.63 20.47
N PRO A 214 -3.58 -26.96 21.47
CA PRO A 214 -2.33 -26.23 21.27
C PRO A 214 -1.15 -27.15 20.93
N ASN A 215 -1.17 -28.41 21.38
CA ASN A 215 -0.07 -29.34 21.07
C ASN A 215 -0.06 -29.75 19.60
N ILE A 216 -1.25 -29.90 18.98
CA ILE A 216 -1.35 -30.19 17.54
C ILE A 216 -0.85 -28.98 16.75
N MET A 217 -1.33 -27.77 17.06
CA MET A 217 -0.92 -26.55 16.38
C MET A 217 0.58 -26.29 16.51
N ILE A 218 1.17 -26.53 17.68
CA ILE A 218 2.62 -26.37 17.91
C ILE A 218 3.39 -27.34 17.02
N ARG A 219 2.97 -28.60 16.92
CA ARG A 219 3.60 -29.58 16.01
C ARG A 219 3.49 -29.17 14.55
N GLU A 220 2.31 -28.75 14.10
CA GLU A 220 2.12 -28.25 12.73
C GLU A 220 3.04 -27.06 12.41
N ILE A 221 3.24 -26.16 13.38
CA ILE A 221 4.17 -25.03 13.22
C ILE A 221 5.61 -25.54 13.16
N GLN A 222 6.03 -26.49 14.02
CA GLN A 222 7.35 -27.10 14.00
C GLN A 222 7.64 -27.79 12.66
N ASP A 223 6.74 -28.67 12.22
CA ASP A 223 6.85 -29.37 10.94
C ASP A 223 6.98 -28.39 9.75
N SER A 224 6.23 -27.27 9.81
CA SER A 224 6.32 -26.20 8.81
C SER A 224 7.67 -25.47 8.86
N LEU A 225 8.26 -25.24 10.03
CA LEU A 225 9.57 -24.61 10.18
C LEU A 225 10.71 -25.51 9.71
N ASP A 226 10.62 -26.81 10.01
CA ASP A 226 11.60 -27.83 9.62
C ASP A 226 11.61 -28.06 8.09
N SER A 227 10.48 -27.83 7.44
CA SER A 227 10.32 -27.96 5.97
C SER A 227 10.79 -26.72 5.19
N GLU A 228 11.16 -25.62 5.86
CA GLU A 228 11.65 -24.41 5.18
C GLU A 228 13.04 -24.63 4.54
N VAL A 229 13.08 -24.80 3.22
CA VAL A 229 14.32 -24.92 2.45
C VAL A 229 14.84 -23.52 2.10
N ALA A 230 16.05 -23.21 2.54
CA ALA A 230 16.72 -21.96 2.16
C ALA A 230 17.20 -22.00 0.70
N VAL A 231 16.46 -21.38 -0.19
CA VAL A 231 16.84 -21.22 -1.60
C VAL A 231 17.73 -19.98 -1.76
N LYS A 232 18.82 -20.12 -2.53
CA LYS A 232 19.72 -18.98 -2.82
C LYS A 232 19.05 -17.97 -3.75
N PHE A 233 19.19 -16.68 -3.46
CA PHE A 233 18.65 -15.58 -4.27
C PHE A 233 19.04 -15.66 -5.76
N SER A 234 20.25 -16.17 -6.07
CA SER A 234 20.73 -16.33 -7.44
C SER A 234 19.89 -17.29 -8.31
N VAL A 235 19.07 -18.15 -7.71
CA VAL A 235 18.17 -19.08 -8.43
C VAL A 235 17.10 -18.31 -9.22
N LEU A 236 16.67 -17.16 -8.76
CA LEU A 236 15.69 -16.31 -9.43
C LEU A 236 16.14 -15.86 -10.84
N PHE A 237 17.43 -15.72 -11.05
CA PHE A 237 18.01 -15.27 -12.33
C PHE A 237 18.31 -16.44 -13.30
N ARG A 238 17.96 -17.67 -12.94
CA ARG A 238 18.11 -18.86 -13.78
C ARG A 238 16.78 -19.25 -14.42
N LYS A 239 16.80 -19.89 -15.59
CA LYS A 239 15.62 -20.55 -16.15
C LYS A 239 15.18 -21.68 -15.22
N PRO A 240 13.86 -21.88 -15.00
CA PRO A 240 12.73 -21.20 -15.65
C PRO A 240 12.24 -19.93 -14.92
N TYR A 241 12.77 -19.62 -13.73
CA TYR A 241 12.25 -18.57 -12.82
C TYR A 241 12.43 -17.14 -13.33
N PHE A 242 13.47 -16.88 -14.14
CA PHE A 242 13.77 -15.53 -14.63
C PHE A 242 12.59 -14.87 -15.36
N LYS A 243 11.85 -15.66 -16.16
CA LYS A 243 10.63 -15.15 -16.83
C LYS A 243 9.57 -14.67 -15.82
N LEU A 244 9.40 -15.40 -14.72
CA LEU A 244 8.46 -15.02 -13.66
C LEU A 244 8.88 -13.74 -12.95
N VAL A 245 10.18 -13.59 -12.71
CA VAL A 245 10.75 -12.37 -12.13
C VAL A 245 10.43 -11.16 -13.03
N LEU A 246 10.62 -11.28 -14.34
CA LEU A 246 10.28 -10.22 -15.29
C LEU A 246 8.77 -9.90 -15.30
N ILE A 247 7.93 -10.92 -15.18
CA ILE A 247 6.48 -10.72 -15.06
C ILE A 247 6.13 -9.99 -13.75
N GLY A 248 6.73 -10.41 -12.64
CA GLY A 248 6.53 -9.74 -11.33
C GLY A 248 6.96 -8.27 -11.36
N ILE A 249 8.11 -7.98 -11.97
CA ILE A 249 8.58 -6.60 -12.21
C ILE A 249 7.57 -5.83 -13.05
N GLY A 250 7.09 -6.41 -14.15
CA GLY A 250 6.10 -5.79 -15.02
C GLY A 250 4.77 -5.49 -14.31
N VAL A 251 4.30 -6.41 -13.46
CA VAL A 251 3.08 -6.20 -12.65
C VAL A 251 3.25 -5.01 -11.70
N GLY A 252 4.37 -4.94 -10.97
CA GLY A 252 4.67 -3.82 -10.08
C GLY A 252 4.81 -2.49 -10.83
N MET A 253 5.52 -2.48 -11.96
CA MET A 253 5.73 -1.33 -12.82
C MET A 253 4.41 -0.78 -13.37
N PHE A 254 3.61 -1.60 -14.05
CA PHE A 254 2.37 -1.15 -14.68
C PHE A 254 1.32 -0.69 -13.67
N ASN A 255 1.31 -1.27 -12.46
CA ASN A 255 0.46 -0.77 -11.40
C ASN A 255 0.76 0.70 -11.07
N GLN A 256 2.03 1.07 -10.97
CA GLN A 256 2.43 2.45 -10.68
C GLN A 256 2.29 3.38 -11.90
N MET A 257 2.59 2.90 -13.09
CA MET A 257 2.42 3.65 -14.34
C MET A 257 0.95 3.93 -14.69
N SER A 258 -0.02 3.39 -13.93
CA SER A 258 -1.43 3.81 -14.00
C SER A 258 -1.67 5.23 -13.48
N GLY A 259 -0.74 5.79 -12.65
CA GLY A 259 -0.87 7.11 -12.05
C GLY A 259 -1.68 7.14 -10.74
N ILE A 260 -2.02 5.99 -10.15
CA ILE A 260 -2.85 5.94 -8.93
C ILE A 260 -2.27 6.75 -7.77
N ASN A 261 -0.97 6.60 -7.52
CA ASN A 261 -0.34 7.30 -6.41
C ASN A 261 -0.16 8.80 -6.68
N ILE A 262 -0.13 9.21 -7.95
CA ILE A 262 -0.19 10.62 -8.30
C ILE A 262 -1.51 11.25 -7.86
N VAL A 263 -2.62 10.56 -8.08
CA VAL A 263 -3.92 11.03 -7.59
C VAL A 263 -3.95 11.03 -6.06
N ASN A 264 -3.41 10.00 -5.41
CA ASN A 264 -3.37 9.96 -3.94
C ASN A 264 -2.51 11.06 -3.31
N TYR A 265 -1.40 11.47 -3.93
CA TYR A 265 -0.47 12.47 -3.36
C TYR A 265 -0.74 13.90 -3.81
N TYR A 266 -1.36 14.09 -4.98
CA TYR A 266 -1.44 15.40 -5.64
C TYR A 266 -2.86 15.76 -6.11
N SER A 267 -3.94 15.03 -5.72
CA SER A 267 -5.29 15.34 -6.22
C SER A 267 -5.71 16.78 -5.91
N THR A 268 -5.39 17.31 -4.74
CA THR A 268 -5.67 18.71 -4.41
C THR A 268 -4.95 19.68 -5.36
N GLU A 269 -3.70 19.39 -5.73
CA GLU A 269 -2.95 20.18 -6.72
C GLU A 269 -3.51 20.04 -8.14
N ILE A 270 -3.90 18.81 -8.51
CA ILE A 270 -4.52 18.53 -9.82
C ILE A 270 -5.83 19.30 -9.95
N PHE A 271 -6.67 19.33 -8.93
CA PHE A 271 -7.90 20.12 -8.94
C PHE A 271 -7.65 21.62 -9.00
N LYS A 272 -6.65 22.14 -8.26
CA LYS A 272 -6.27 23.55 -8.32
C LYS A 272 -5.70 23.93 -9.70
N SER A 273 -4.85 23.10 -10.29
CA SER A 273 -4.31 23.35 -11.63
C SER A 273 -5.39 23.35 -12.71
N ALA A 274 -6.48 22.62 -12.50
CA ALA A 274 -7.66 22.63 -13.33
C ALA A 274 -8.61 23.85 -13.07
N GLY A 275 -8.17 24.83 -12.26
CA GLY A 275 -8.88 26.09 -12.02
C GLY A 275 -9.91 26.06 -10.87
N LEU A 276 -9.92 25.01 -10.04
CA LEU A 276 -10.86 24.91 -8.92
C LEU A 276 -10.34 25.66 -7.68
N SER A 277 -11.27 26.15 -6.87
CA SER A 277 -10.91 26.79 -5.59
C SER A 277 -10.26 25.79 -4.64
N ARG A 278 -9.47 26.31 -3.70
CA ARG A 278 -8.81 25.48 -2.68
C ARG A 278 -9.81 24.62 -1.89
N GLU A 279 -10.88 25.23 -1.38
CA GLU A 279 -11.93 24.55 -0.61
C GLU A 279 -12.57 23.42 -1.41
N THR A 280 -12.97 23.70 -2.66
CA THR A 280 -13.55 22.70 -3.56
C THR A 280 -12.56 21.56 -3.80
N SER A 281 -11.28 21.85 -4.00
CA SER A 281 -10.23 20.83 -4.25
C SER A 281 -10.09 19.87 -3.07
N PHE A 282 -10.10 20.37 -1.83
CA PHE A 282 -10.06 19.53 -0.64
C PHE A 282 -11.32 18.65 -0.50
N TYR A 283 -12.51 19.25 -0.71
CA TYR A 283 -13.77 18.50 -0.68
C TYR A 283 -13.79 17.36 -1.71
N LEU A 284 -13.38 17.64 -2.95
CA LEU A 284 -13.33 16.63 -4.01
C LEU A 284 -12.28 15.54 -3.73
N THR A 285 -11.19 15.87 -3.06
CA THR A 285 -10.20 14.89 -2.61
C THR A 285 -10.79 13.92 -1.58
N VAL A 286 -11.67 14.37 -0.69
CA VAL A 286 -12.41 13.46 0.21
C VAL A 286 -13.30 12.51 -0.58
N LEU A 287 -13.97 12.97 -1.65
CA LEU A 287 -14.78 12.09 -2.53
C LEU A 287 -13.92 11.03 -3.24
N ILE A 288 -12.68 11.36 -3.63
CA ILE A 288 -11.71 10.37 -4.13
C ILE A 288 -11.47 9.30 -3.10
N GLY A 289 -11.19 9.66 -1.83
CA GLY A 289 -10.99 8.71 -0.74
C GLY A 289 -12.20 7.82 -0.47
N LEU A 290 -13.41 8.40 -0.46
CA LEU A 290 -14.67 7.66 -0.31
C LEU A 290 -14.89 6.67 -1.45
N THR A 291 -14.66 7.11 -2.69
CA THR A 291 -14.77 6.26 -3.87
C THR A 291 -13.77 5.11 -3.81
N ASN A 292 -12.52 5.39 -3.45
CA ASN A 292 -11.50 4.36 -3.28
C ASN A 292 -11.92 3.31 -2.24
N LEU A 293 -12.40 3.72 -1.07
CA LEU A 293 -12.88 2.81 -0.01
C LEU A 293 -14.07 1.97 -0.49
N ALA A 294 -15.09 2.61 -1.04
CA ALA A 294 -16.30 1.91 -1.51
C ALA A 294 -15.97 0.86 -2.57
N PHE A 295 -15.19 1.24 -3.59
CA PHE A 295 -14.87 0.33 -4.70
C PHE A 295 -13.77 -0.69 -4.34
N THR A 296 -12.93 -0.46 -3.33
CA THR A 296 -12.06 -1.49 -2.76
C THR A 296 -12.88 -2.60 -2.10
N ILE A 297 -13.93 -2.26 -1.34
CA ILE A 297 -14.84 -3.25 -0.74
C ILE A 297 -15.53 -4.08 -1.84
N VAL A 298 -15.99 -3.42 -2.91
CA VAL A 298 -16.58 -4.10 -4.07
C VAL A 298 -15.54 -5.03 -4.72
N GLY A 299 -14.32 -4.55 -4.99
CA GLY A 299 -13.24 -5.32 -5.61
C GLY A 299 -12.90 -6.58 -4.81
N MET A 300 -12.78 -6.45 -3.48
CA MET A 300 -12.52 -7.59 -2.58
C MET A 300 -13.65 -8.64 -2.62
N SER A 301 -14.88 -8.24 -2.85
CA SER A 301 -16.00 -9.18 -3.00
C SER A 301 -16.05 -9.87 -4.37
N LEU A 302 -15.45 -9.26 -5.38
CA LEU A 302 -15.49 -9.73 -6.77
C LEU A 302 -14.30 -10.61 -7.16
N ILE A 303 -13.15 -10.46 -6.48
CA ILE A 303 -11.89 -11.12 -6.86
C ILE A 303 -12.01 -12.65 -6.90
N ASP A 304 -12.69 -13.25 -5.92
CA ASP A 304 -12.90 -14.70 -5.87
C ASP A 304 -14.03 -15.16 -6.80
N LYS A 305 -14.97 -14.25 -7.11
CA LYS A 305 -16.11 -14.56 -8.00
C LYS A 305 -15.72 -14.53 -9.47
N PHE A 306 -14.95 -13.54 -9.92
CA PHE A 306 -14.64 -13.34 -11.33
C PHE A 306 -13.19 -13.69 -11.71
N GLY A 307 -12.27 -13.73 -10.75
CA GLY A 307 -10.85 -14.02 -10.97
C GLY A 307 -10.00 -12.79 -11.18
N ARG A 308 -8.69 -13.02 -11.13
CA ARG A 308 -7.68 -11.94 -11.08
C ARG A 308 -7.53 -11.27 -12.44
N LYS A 309 -7.41 -12.07 -13.48
CA LYS A 309 -7.18 -11.59 -14.86
C LYS A 309 -8.38 -10.83 -15.41
N PHE A 310 -9.60 -11.28 -15.11
CA PHE A 310 -10.83 -10.62 -15.52
C PHE A 310 -10.96 -9.20 -14.93
N LEU A 311 -10.67 -9.05 -13.61
CA LEU A 311 -10.70 -7.74 -12.97
C LEU A 311 -9.63 -6.80 -13.56
N LEU A 312 -8.43 -7.31 -13.87
CA LEU A 312 -7.41 -6.52 -14.54
C LEU A 312 -7.82 -6.05 -15.94
N TYR A 313 -8.61 -6.85 -16.67
CA TYR A 313 -9.15 -6.43 -17.98
C TYR A 313 -10.20 -5.33 -17.83
N ILE A 314 -11.10 -5.43 -16.85
CA ILE A 314 -12.08 -4.35 -16.58
C ILE A 314 -11.33 -3.04 -16.30
N GLY A 315 -10.35 -3.07 -15.43
CA GLY A 315 -9.53 -1.89 -15.14
C GLY A 315 -8.73 -1.41 -16.35
N GLY A 316 -8.06 -2.35 -17.05
CA GLY A 316 -7.21 -2.03 -18.21
C GLY A 316 -7.96 -1.44 -19.39
N ILE A 317 -9.27 -1.69 -19.53
CA ILE A 317 -10.13 -1.09 -20.54
C ILE A 317 -10.75 0.23 -20.04
N GLY A 318 -11.26 0.23 -18.82
CA GLY A 318 -12.03 1.37 -18.33
C GLY A 318 -11.17 2.52 -17.79
N MET A 319 -10.03 2.23 -17.11
CA MET A 319 -9.16 3.30 -16.62
C MET A 319 -8.62 4.21 -17.74
N PRO A 320 -8.13 3.70 -18.90
CA PRO A 320 -7.69 4.56 -20.00
C PRO A 320 -8.76 5.50 -20.52
N PHE A 321 -10.03 5.08 -20.52
CA PHE A 321 -11.13 5.95 -20.91
C PHE A 321 -11.21 7.19 -20.01
N PHE A 322 -11.18 7.01 -18.70
CA PHE A 322 -11.26 8.12 -17.74
C PHE A 322 -9.97 8.95 -17.69
N LEU A 323 -8.79 8.31 -17.78
CA LEU A 323 -7.50 9.02 -17.88
C LEU A 323 -7.43 9.85 -19.16
N GLY A 324 -7.89 9.30 -20.29
CA GLY A 324 -7.97 10.00 -21.58
C GLY A 324 -8.99 11.14 -21.55
N LEU A 325 -10.13 10.98 -20.87
CA LEU A 325 -11.11 12.04 -20.68
C LEU A 325 -10.54 13.22 -19.89
N PHE A 326 -9.80 12.94 -18.81
CA PHE A 326 -9.09 13.99 -18.05
C PHE A 326 -8.05 14.68 -18.95
N ALA A 327 -7.21 13.90 -19.63
CA ALA A 327 -6.18 14.44 -20.52
C ALA A 327 -6.75 15.33 -21.60
N TRP A 328 -7.83 14.89 -22.24
CA TRP A 328 -8.54 15.68 -23.27
C TRP A 328 -9.09 16.98 -22.68
N ALA A 329 -9.75 16.94 -21.53
CA ALA A 329 -10.32 18.12 -20.90
C ALA A 329 -9.25 19.17 -20.54
N ASP A 330 -8.14 18.72 -19.93
CA ASP A 330 -7.05 19.61 -19.53
C ASP A 330 -6.32 20.21 -20.76
N ILE A 331 -5.98 19.40 -21.77
CA ILE A 331 -5.30 19.85 -23.00
C ILE A 331 -6.15 20.83 -23.80
N THR A 332 -7.47 20.64 -23.83
CA THR A 332 -8.39 21.51 -24.58
C THR A 332 -8.89 22.71 -23.78
N GLY A 333 -8.44 22.86 -22.52
CA GLY A 333 -8.86 23.95 -21.62
C GLY A 333 -10.32 23.85 -21.17
N GLN A 334 -10.90 22.64 -21.15
CA GLN A 334 -12.26 22.41 -20.66
C GLN A 334 -12.27 22.41 -19.12
N THR A 335 -12.66 23.53 -18.53
CA THR A 335 -12.71 23.71 -17.07
C THR A 335 -13.99 23.19 -16.40
N ASN A 336 -14.76 22.35 -17.10
CA ASN A 336 -16.00 21.79 -16.55
C ASN A 336 -15.67 20.83 -15.40
N ILE A 337 -16.01 21.23 -14.18
CA ILE A 337 -15.77 20.47 -12.93
C ILE A 337 -16.35 19.05 -13.00
N TYR A 338 -17.50 18.85 -13.66
CA TYR A 338 -18.11 17.52 -13.75
C TYR A 338 -17.31 16.56 -14.62
N ILE A 339 -16.66 17.05 -15.67
CA ILE A 339 -15.79 16.23 -16.52
C ILE A 339 -14.53 15.82 -15.72
N ILE A 340 -13.88 16.78 -15.08
CA ILE A 340 -12.66 16.55 -14.28
C ILE A 340 -12.96 15.58 -13.13
N LEU A 341 -14.04 15.81 -12.39
CA LEU A 341 -14.43 14.97 -11.26
C LEU A 341 -14.80 13.55 -11.73
N THR A 342 -15.65 13.42 -12.75
CA THR A 342 -16.04 12.12 -13.26
C THR A 342 -14.85 11.33 -13.78
N SER A 343 -13.87 11.99 -14.42
CA SER A 343 -12.65 11.38 -14.90
C SER A 343 -11.83 10.77 -13.74
N LEU A 344 -11.59 11.54 -12.68
CA LEU A 344 -10.79 11.07 -11.55
C LEU A 344 -11.54 10.04 -10.71
N LEU A 345 -12.84 10.22 -10.43
CA LEU A 345 -13.64 9.26 -9.67
C LEU A 345 -13.81 7.93 -10.43
N GLY A 346 -14.06 7.99 -11.74
CA GLY A 346 -14.17 6.80 -12.57
C GLY A 346 -12.86 6.03 -12.67
N PHE A 347 -11.73 6.73 -12.81
CA PHE A 347 -10.40 6.12 -12.75
C PHE A 347 -10.14 5.43 -11.41
N ILE A 348 -10.39 6.12 -10.28
CA ILE A 348 -10.18 5.56 -8.93
C ILE A 348 -11.09 4.35 -8.69
N ALA A 349 -12.37 4.42 -9.07
CA ALA A 349 -13.31 3.32 -8.91
C ALA A 349 -12.82 2.05 -9.64
N LEU A 350 -12.41 2.20 -10.89
CA LEU A 350 -11.93 1.08 -11.70
C LEU A 350 -10.56 0.57 -11.24
N PHE A 351 -9.68 1.45 -10.80
CA PHE A 351 -8.42 1.05 -10.18
C PHE A 351 -8.68 0.22 -8.91
N ALA A 352 -9.54 0.69 -8.01
CA ALA A 352 -9.83 0.03 -6.74
C ALA A 352 -10.41 -1.37 -6.92
N ILE A 353 -11.32 -1.56 -7.89
CA ILE A 353 -11.89 -2.88 -8.21
C ILE A 353 -10.83 -3.81 -8.84
N SER A 354 -9.92 -3.28 -9.63
CA SER A 354 -8.98 -4.04 -10.45
C SER A 354 -7.58 -4.11 -9.84
N GLN A 355 -6.68 -3.26 -10.31
CA GLN A 355 -5.27 -3.29 -9.94
C GLN A 355 -5.03 -3.12 -8.43
N GLY A 356 -5.82 -2.26 -7.76
CA GLY A 356 -5.69 -2.00 -6.32
C GLY A 356 -5.96 -3.22 -5.45
N THR A 357 -6.93 -4.06 -5.86
CA THR A 357 -7.28 -5.29 -5.12
C THR A 357 -6.43 -6.48 -5.56
N VAL A 358 -6.06 -6.55 -6.84
CA VAL A 358 -5.54 -7.77 -7.47
C VAL A 358 -4.00 -7.89 -7.37
N ILE A 359 -3.26 -6.78 -7.37
CA ILE A 359 -1.79 -6.81 -7.50
C ILE A 359 -1.10 -7.68 -6.45
N TRP A 360 -1.44 -7.49 -5.19
CA TRP A 360 -0.78 -8.22 -4.10
C TRP A 360 -1.12 -9.71 -4.11
N VAL A 361 -2.34 -10.04 -4.54
CA VAL A 361 -2.79 -11.43 -4.71
C VAL A 361 -2.00 -12.10 -5.83
N ILE A 362 -1.89 -11.47 -7.00
CA ILE A 362 -1.11 -12.02 -8.11
C ILE A 362 0.36 -12.21 -7.72
N LEU A 363 0.99 -11.20 -7.09
CA LEU A 363 2.39 -11.31 -6.67
C LEU A 363 2.62 -12.45 -5.66
N SER A 364 1.62 -12.81 -4.85
CA SER A 364 1.72 -13.92 -3.91
C SER A 364 1.40 -15.28 -4.53
N GLU A 365 0.59 -15.34 -5.59
CA GLU A 365 0.12 -16.60 -6.21
C GLU A 365 0.98 -17.06 -7.39
N MET A 366 1.60 -16.11 -8.13
CA MET A 366 2.28 -16.43 -9.39
C MET A 366 3.63 -17.12 -9.26
N PHE A 367 4.24 -17.10 -8.09
CA PHE A 367 5.55 -17.72 -7.86
C PHE A 367 5.43 -19.10 -7.23
N PRO A 368 6.23 -20.09 -7.70
CA PRO A 368 6.40 -21.39 -7.06
C PRO A 368 6.76 -21.28 -5.58
N THR A 369 6.40 -22.28 -4.80
CA THR A 369 6.49 -22.25 -3.34
C THR A 369 7.92 -21.96 -2.85
N ASP A 370 8.91 -22.58 -3.46
CA ASP A 370 10.35 -22.48 -3.10
C ASP A 370 10.92 -21.06 -3.27
N ILE A 371 10.41 -20.29 -4.24
CA ILE A 371 10.91 -18.93 -4.56
C ILE A 371 9.89 -17.84 -4.28
N ARG A 372 8.70 -18.18 -3.78
CA ARG A 372 7.56 -17.26 -3.65
C ARG A 372 7.89 -15.99 -2.87
N ALA A 373 8.52 -16.14 -1.70
CA ALA A 373 8.88 -14.99 -0.86
C ALA A 373 9.83 -14.03 -1.58
N MET A 374 10.86 -14.57 -2.26
CA MET A 374 11.84 -13.77 -2.98
C MET A 374 11.26 -13.16 -4.26
N GLY A 375 10.45 -13.91 -5.01
CA GLY A 375 9.78 -13.43 -6.22
C GLY A 375 8.78 -12.31 -5.92
N SER A 376 7.93 -12.49 -4.90
CA SER A 376 7.00 -11.46 -4.45
C SER A 376 7.73 -10.22 -3.94
N ALA A 377 8.87 -10.38 -3.26
CA ALA A 377 9.69 -9.26 -2.82
C ALA A 377 10.24 -8.42 -3.99
N ILE A 378 10.68 -9.06 -5.10
CA ILE A 378 11.11 -8.34 -6.30
C ILE A 378 9.94 -7.57 -6.95
N GLY A 379 8.77 -8.20 -7.07
CA GLY A 379 7.58 -7.53 -7.59
C GLY A 379 7.18 -6.33 -6.74
N SER A 380 7.22 -6.48 -5.42
CA SER A 380 6.95 -5.38 -4.47
C SER A 380 8.02 -4.29 -4.55
N PHE A 381 9.30 -4.66 -4.70
CA PHE A 381 10.38 -3.70 -4.91
C PHE A 381 10.15 -2.88 -6.18
N SER A 382 9.80 -3.54 -7.29
CA SER A 382 9.46 -2.86 -8.56
C SER A 382 8.31 -1.87 -8.38
N HIS A 383 7.25 -2.28 -7.67
CA HIS A 383 6.12 -1.40 -7.35
C HIS A 383 6.58 -0.11 -6.63
N TRP A 384 7.35 -0.23 -5.55
CA TRP A 384 7.83 0.94 -4.82
C TRP A 384 8.84 1.76 -5.61
N PHE A 385 9.74 1.12 -6.38
CA PHE A 385 10.74 1.79 -7.20
C PHE A 385 10.10 2.69 -8.27
N PHE A 386 9.12 2.17 -9.01
CA PHE A 386 8.41 2.97 -10.00
C PHE A 386 7.53 4.04 -9.35
N ASN A 387 6.99 3.79 -8.16
CA ASN A 387 6.29 4.82 -7.38
C ASN A 387 7.21 6.00 -7.05
N VAL A 388 8.44 5.76 -6.57
CA VAL A 388 9.44 6.82 -6.32
C VAL A 388 9.65 7.67 -7.58
N ILE A 389 9.93 7.03 -8.71
CA ILE A 389 10.24 7.72 -9.98
C ILE A 389 9.07 8.59 -10.43
N ILE A 390 7.87 8.01 -10.52
CA ILE A 390 6.70 8.72 -11.03
C ILE A 390 6.30 9.86 -10.09
N THR A 391 6.36 9.65 -8.78
CA THR A 391 6.04 10.66 -7.78
C THR A 391 7.03 11.81 -7.79
N PHE A 392 8.32 11.52 -7.96
CA PHE A 392 9.36 12.56 -8.08
C PHE A 392 9.18 13.40 -9.37
N LEU A 393 8.90 12.75 -10.49
CA LEU A 393 8.80 13.41 -11.79
C LEU A 393 7.49 14.18 -11.99
N PHE A 394 6.42 13.85 -11.28
CA PHE A 394 5.10 14.41 -11.54
C PHE A 394 5.03 15.94 -11.37
N PRO A 395 5.53 16.60 -10.30
CA PRO A 395 5.50 18.06 -10.20
C PRO A 395 6.32 18.75 -11.31
N ILE A 396 7.41 18.14 -11.76
CA ILE A 396 8.21 18.62 -12.88
C ILE A 396 7.38 18.54 -14.17
N ALA A 397 6.74 17.40 -14.44
CA ALA A 397 5.87 17.21 -15.60
C ALA A 397 4.68 18.18 -15.56
N LEU A 398 4.04 18.32 -14.40
CA LEU A 398 2.91 19.25 -14.22
C LEU A 398 3.29 20.68 -14.56
N SER A 399 4.48 21.15 -14.15
CA SER A 399 4.96 22.50 -14.39
C SER A 399 5.51 22.75 -15.79
N THR A 400 5.97 21.69 -16.50
CA THR A 400 6.64 21.83 -17.82
C THR A 400 5.73 21.53 -19.00
N ILE A 401 4.98 20.42 -18.92
CA ILE A 401 4.13 19.94 -20.01
C ILE A 401 2.63 20.01 -19.70
N GLY A 402 2.27 20.26 -18.41
CA GLY A 402 0.89 20.32 -17.95
C GLY A 402 0.30 18.96 -17.53
N GLY A 403 -0.80 19.04 -16.79
CA GLY A 403 -1.50 17.87 -16.24
C GLY A 403 -2.02 16.93 -17.32
N GLY A 404 -2.62 17.50 -18.37
CA GLY A 404 -3.22 16.70 -19.46
C GLY A 404 -2.25 15.76 -20.16
N TYR A 405 -1.01 16.23 -20.47
CA TYR A 405 0.00 15.36 -21.07
C TYR A 405 0.54 14.32 -20.09
N ALA A 406 0.66 14.64 -18.80
CA ALA A 406 1.02 13.66 -17.78
C ALA A 406 -0.03 12.55 -17.66
N PHE A 407 -1.31 12.90 -17.67
CA PHE A 407 -2.40 11.92 -17.64
C PHE A 407 -2.54 11.13 -18.95
N LEU A 408 -2.21 11.74 -20.10
CA LEU A 408 -2.13 11.02 -21.39
C LEU A 408 -1.03 9.94 -21.34
N PHE A 409 0.11 10.20 -20.70
CA PHE A 409 1.14 9.19 -20.47
C PHE A 409 0.59 8.02 -19.64
N PHE A 410 -0.13 8.27 -18.52
CA PHE A 410 -0.75 7.22 -17.72
C PHE A 410 -1.82 6.45 -18.50
N CYS A 411 -2.58 7.12 -19.34
CA CYS A 411 -3.56 6.49 -20.25
C CYS A 411 -2.87 5.48 -21.17
N ILE A 412 -1.81 5.90 -21.88
CA ILE A 412 -1.04 5.04 -22.80
C ILE A 412 -0.41 3.87 -22.04
N ALA A 413 0.23 4.14 -20.90
CA ALA A 413 0.84 3.11 -20.07
C ALA A 413 -0.18 2.06 -19.57
N THR A 414 -1.41 2.50 -19.25
CA THR A 414 -2.49 1.59 -18.85
C THR A 414 -2.98 0.73 -20.03
N ILE A 415 -3.06 1.28 -21.24
CA ILE A 415 -3.35 0.50 -22.46
C ILE A 415 -2.25 -0.57 -22.69
N LEU A 416 -0.98 -0.20 -22.54
CA LEU A 416 0.14 -1.13 -22.67
C LEU A 416 0.09 -2.22 -21.59
N SER A 417 -0.35 -1.89 -20.36
CA SER A 417 -0.55 -2.87 -19.30
C SER A 417 -1.57 -3.94 -19.67
N LEU A 418 -2.62 -3.59 -20.41
CA LEU A 418 -3.63 -4.54 -20.88
C LEU A 418 -3.03 -5.58 -21.83
N VAL A 419 -2.16 -5.14 -22.74
CA VAL A 419 -1.40 -6.02 -23.64
C VAL A 419 -0.50 -6.95 -22.81
N PHE A 420 0.23 -6.39 -21.85
CA PHE A 420 1.07 -7.17 -20.94
C PHE A 420 0.27 -8.22 -20.16
N TYR A 421 -0.86 -7.85 -19.55
CA TYR A 421 -1.72 -8.78 -18.78
C TYR A 421 -2.28 -9.90 -19.67
N LYS A 422 -2.60 -9.59 -20.93
CA LYS A 422 -3.08 -10.59 -21.88
C LYS A 422 -2.06 -11.70 -22.14
N TYR A 423 -0.81 -11.34 -22.36
CA TYR A 423 0.23 -12.29 -22.83
C TYR A 423 1.10 -12.83 -21.69
N ALA A 424 1.29 -12.09 -20.61
CA ALA A 424 2.20 -12.47 -19.54
C ALA A 424 1.53 -13.17 -18.37
N LEU A 425 0.28 -12.79 -18.01
CA LEU A 425 -0.38 -13.33 -16.84
C LEU A 425 -1.19 -14.59 -17.14
N ILE A 426 -1.17 -15.50 -16.16
CA ILE A 426 -2.02 -16.69 -16.13
C ILE A 426 -3.14 -16.45 -15.10
N GLU A 427 -4.36 -16.94 -15.38
CA GLU A 427 -5.46 -16.88 -14.40
C GLU A 427 -5.19 -17.92 -13.28
N THR A 428 -5.18 -17.43 -12.06
CA THR A 428 -4.89 -18.23 -10.86
C THR A 428 -6.14 -18.70 -10.12
N LYS A 429 -7.32 -18.12 -10.43
CA LYS A 429 -8.58 -18.46 -9.79
C LYS A 429 -8.88 -19.95 -9.85
N GLY A 430 -9.19 -20.55 -8.69
CA GLY A 430 -9.62 -21.92 -8.58
C GLY A 430 -8.56 -22.98 -8.85
N LYS A 431 -7.29 -22.57 -9.01
CA LYS A 431 -6.16 -23.48 -9.21
C LYS A 431 -5.37 -23.62 -7.93
N SER A 432 -4.84 -24.84 -7.69
CA SER A 432 -3.88 -25.06 -6.62
C SER A 432 -2.54 -24.40 -6.96
N LEU A 433 -1.72 -24.17 -5.95
CA LEU A 433 -0.40 -23.56 -6.15
C LEU A 433 0.50 -24.44 -7.03
N GLU A 434 0.36 -25.75 -6.91
CA GLU A 434 1.07 -26.77 -7.71
C GLU A 434 0.61 -26.76 -9.18
N GLU A 435 -0.69 -26.52 -9.42
CA GLU A 435 -1.23 -26.35 -10.78
C GLU A 435 -0.72 -25.07 -11.44
N ILE A 436 -0.68 -23.97 -10.68
CA ILE A 436 -0.12 -22.71 -11.16
C ILE A 436 1.34 -22.88 -11.50
N GLU A 437 2.11 -23.54 -10.64
CA GLU A 437 3.52 -23.83 -10.87
C GLU A 437 3.76 -24.61 -12.17
N ARG A 438 2.99 -25.69 -12.43
CA ARG A 438 3.07 -26.45 -13.68
C ARG A 438 2.77 -25.61 -14.91
N LEU A 439 1.73 -24.79 -14.85
CA LEU A 439 1.36 -23.90 -15.97
C LEU A 439 2.42 -22.83 -16.25
N VAL A 440 3.06 -22.35 -15.21
CA VAL A 440 4.04 -21.29 -15.30
C VAL A 440 5.40 -21.81 -15.76
N LEU A 441 5.80 -22.98 -15.29
CA LEU A 441 7.08 -23.61 -15.64
C LEU A 441 7.01 -24.37 -16.97
N GLY A 442 5.83 -24.59 -17.54
CA GLY A 442 5.66 -25.31 -18.79
C GLY A 442 5.99 -26.80 -18.70
N THR A 443 5.99 -27.38 -17.50
CA THR A 443 6.20 -28.81 -17.26
C THR A 443 4.88 -29.56 -17.52
N HIS A 444 4.59 -29.85 -18.80
CA HIS A 444 3.61 -30.88 -19.14
C HIS A 444 4.23 -32.27 -18.83
N LYS A 445 3.75 -32.94 -17.78
CA LYS A 445 3.78 -34.40 -17.68
C LYS A 445 2.39 -34.92 -17.90
#